data_23aff86b9e3d2cd0462e2c1f52048411
#
_entry.id   23aff86b9e3d2cd0462e2c1f52048411
#
_cell.length_a   1.000
_cell.length_b   1.000
_cell.length_c   1.000
_cell.angle_alpha   90.00
_cell.angle_beta   90.00
_cell.angle_gamma   90.00
#
_symmetry.space_group_name_H-M   'P 1'
#
loop_
_entity.id
_entity.type
_entity.pdbx_description
1 polymer ?
#
loop_
_entity_poly.entity_id
_entity_poly.type
_entity_poly.pdbx_seq_one_letter_code
_entity_poly.pdbx_strand_id
1 'polypeptide(L)'
;MIIPKKLQAGDEIRVIAPARSLSLLSEENLNLAKENLEKQGFKVSFSKNCREKDVFMSSLIKSRVEDLHEAFKDPNVKGIFTVIGGFNSNQILKYLDYDLIKNNPKILCGYSDITALANAITAKTGIITYSGLHFSTWAMKKEFEYNLEYFQKCLMSESDFFIESSKTWSDDSWYKDQENRNIEKNNGYVVINEGEAEGRIFGGNLCTFNLLQGTEFMPNISDSILFIEDDDMAGNFFGVEFDRNLQSLIHQPNFDKVKGVVIGRFQKNTDMTIEKLKYIIETKEELTNMPIFANGDFGHTNPMITFPIGGTAKISVKNNQIKFEILQH
;
A
#
# COMPACT_ATOMS: atom_id res chain seq x y z
N MET A 1 -10.35 -8.30 14.07
CA MET A 1 -9.51 -8.56 12.86
C MET A 1 -8.67 -9.80 13.10
N ILE A 2 -8.29 -10.51 12.03
CA ILE A 2 -7.39 -11.68 12.09
C ILE A 2 -6.00 -11.20 11.67
N ILE A 3 -5.02 -11.33 12.56
CA ILE A 3 -3.63 -10.97 12.28
C ILE A 3 -2.92 -12.21 11.76
N PRO A 4 -2.38 -12.22 10.54
CA PRO A 4 -1.54 -13.31 10.06
C PRO A 4 -0.29 -13.48 10.92
N LYS A 5 0.24 -14.70 11.00
CA LYS A 5 1.52 -14.94 11.68
C LYS A 5 2.63 -14.14 11.02
N LYS A 6 3.50 -13.56 11.83
CA LYS A 6 4.67 -12.81 11.36
C LYS A 6 5.65 -13.70 10.63
N LEU A 7 6.31 -13.11 9.61
CA LEU A 7 7.34 -13.79 8.83
C LEU A 7 8.59 -14.04 9.66
N GLN A 8 9.20 -15.20 9.45
CA GLN A 8 10.44 -15.61 10.09
C GLN A 8 11.44 -16.12 9.05
N ALA A 9 12.73 -16.10 9.39
CA ALA A 9 13.74 -16.73 8.55
C ALA A 9 13.40 -18.20 8.31
N GLY A 10 13.51 -18.65 7.06
CA GLY A 10 13.11 -19.99 6.60
C GLY A 10 11.72 -20.06 5.98
N ASP A 11 10.87 -19.05 6.19
CA ASP A 11 9.53 -18.99 5.61
C ASP A 11 9.56 -18.86 4.08
N GLU A 12 8.55 -19.42 3.42
CA GLU A 12 8.35 -19.28 1.98
C GLU A 12 7.48 -18.06 1.67
N ILE A 13 7.99 -17.18 0.81
CA ILE A 13 7.26 -16.09 0.15
C ILE A 13 6.91 -16.52 -1.26
N ARG A 14 5.61 -16.59 -1.56
CA ARG A 14 5.09 -16.83 -2.89
C ARG A 14 4.83 -15.51 -3.61
N VAL A 15 5.49 -15.32 -4.76
CA VAL A 15 5.28 -14.16 -5.62
C VAL A 15 4.16 -14.45 -6.61
N ILE A 16 3.13 -13.60 -6.63
CA ILE A 16 1.95 -13.71 -7.50
C ILE A 16 1.79 -12.44 -8.35
N ALA A 17 1.10 -12.54 -9.48
CA ALA A 17 0.83 -11.43 -10.39
C ALA A 17 -0.69 -11.13 -10.50
N PRO A 18 -1.36 -10.60 -9.45
CA PRO A 18 -2.80 -10.37 -9.49
C PRO A 18 -3.19 -9.14 -10.32
N ALA A 19 -2.22 -8.33 -10.72
CA ALA A 19 -2.32 -7.17 -11.60
C ALA A 19 -1.44 -7.38 -12.84
N ARG A 20 -0.28 -6.71 -12.94
CA ARG A 20 0.63 -6.88 -14.08
C ARG A 20 1.59 -8.05 -13.89
N SER A 21 2.04 -8.59 -15.03
CA SER A 21 2.87 -9.79 -15.15
C SER A 21 4.31 -9.62 -14.66
N LEU A 22 4.89 -10.71 -14.14
CA LEU A 22 6.31 -10.81 -13.82
C LEU A 22 7.21 -10.61 -15.05
N SER A 23 6.70 -10.88 -16.26
CA SER A 23 7.43 -10.67 -17.52
C SER A 23 7.78 -9.20 -17.82
N LEU A 24 7.28 -8.24 -17.02
CA LEU A 24 7.67 -6.83 -17.10
C LEU A 24 9.03 -6.55 -16.47
N LEU A 25 9.48 -7.38 -15.54
CA LEU A 25 10.77 -7.22 -14.89
C LEU A 25 11.88 -7.76 -15.81
N SER A 26 12.98 -7.02 -15.88
CA SER A 26 14.21 -7.58 -16.47
C SER A 26 14.71 -8.74 -15.64
N GLU A 27 15.41 -9.70 -16.26
CA GLU A 27 15.99 -10.82 -15.52
C GLU A 27 17.01 -10.35 -14.46
N GLU A 28 17.72 -9.23 -14.71
CA GLU A 28 18.62 -8.63 -13.71
C GLU A 28 17.84 -8.21 -12.46
N ASN A 29 16.76 -7.39 -12.63
CA ASN A 29 15.94 -6.92 -11.51
C ASN A 29 15.21 -8.08 -10.81
N LEU A 30 14.76 -9.09 -11.54
CA LEU A 30 14.13 -10.27 -10.98
C LEU A 30 15.09 -11.03 -10.06
N ASN A 31 16.31 -11.32 -10.58
CA ASN A 31 17.31 -12.03 -9.81
C ASN A 31 17.75 -11.24 -8.57
N LEU A 32 17.99 -9.94 -8.73
CA LEU A 32 18.36 -9.05 -7.62
C LEU A 32 17.27 -8.99 -6.53
N ALA A 33 16.01 -8.86 -6.93
CA ALA A 33 14.90 -8.86 -5.98
C ALA A 33 14.81 -10.19 -5.22
N LYS A 34 14.96 -11.32 -5.93
CA LYS A 34 14.97 -12.63 -5.32
C LYS A 34 16.14 -12.78 -4.34
N GLU A 35 17.36 -12.45 -4.76
CA GLU A 35 18.55 -12.51 -3.91
C GLU A 35 18.41 -11.66 -2.64
N ASN A 36 17.85 -10.44 -2.75
CA ASN A 36 17.69 -9.56 -1.61
C ASN A 36 16.65 -10.07 -0.60
N LEU A 37 15.57 -10.72 -1.07
CA LEU A 37 14.63 -11.43 -0.19
C LEU A 37 15.29 -12.65 0.45
N GLU A 38 16.06 -13.44 -0.31
CA GLU A 38 16.77 -14.61 0.20
C GLU A 38 17.85 -14.22 1.23
N LYS A 39 18.49 -13.06 1.09
CA LYS A 39 19.42 -12.50 2.10
C LYS A 39 18.71 -12.18 3.43
N GLN A 40 17.38 -11.91 3.42
CA GLN A 40 16.60 -11.79 4.64
C GLN A 40 16.22 -13.15 5.25
N GLY A 41 16.64 -14.23 4.66
CA GLY A 41 16.41 -15.59 5.13
C GLY A 41 15.18 -16.27 4.55
N PHE A 42 14.45 -15.65 3.63
CA PHE A 42 13.25 -16.22 3.03
C PHE A 42 13.55 -17.20 1.89
N LYS A 43 12.61 -18.12 1.66
CA LYS A 43 12.56 -18.91 0.42
C LYS A 43 11.62 -18.20 -0.54
N VAL A 44 12.04 -17.98 -1.78
CA VAL A 44 11.22 -17.28 -2.79
C VAL A 44 10.76 -18.25 -3.85
N SER A 45 9.45 -18.33 -4.04
CA SER A 45 8.82 -19.10 -5.11
C SER A 45 7.89 -18.20 -5.95
N PHE A 46 7.57 -18.66 -7.14
CA PHE A 46 6.70 -17.94 -8.06
C PHE A 46 5.47 -18.77 -8.38
N SER A 47 4.32 -18.15 -8.46
CA SER A 47 3.10 -18.81 -8.90
C SER A 47 3.20 -19.23 -10.37
N LYS A 48 2.43 -20.24 -10.72
CA LYS A 48 2.49 -20.92 -12.03
C LYS A 48 2.25 -19.97 -13.19
N ASN A 49 1.27 -19.05 -13.05
CA ASN A 49 0.81 -18.20 -14.12
C ASN A 49 1.41 -16.77 -14.07
N CYS A 50 2.31 -16.48 -13.12
CA CYS A 50 2.81 -15.11 -12.88
C CYS A 50 3.56 -14.48 -14.05
N ARG A 51 4.05 -15.27 -15.03
CA ARG A 51 4.70 -14.80 -16.25
C ARG A 51 3.77 -14.67 -17.45
N GLU A 52 2.52 -15.13 -17.35
CA GLU A 52 1.52 -14.90 -18.39
C GLU A 52 1.31 -13.41 -18.63
N LYS A 53 1.06 -13.03 -19.88
CA LYS A 53 0.73 -11.64 -20.22
C LYS A 53 -0.24 -11.57 -21.39
N ASP A 54 -1.11 -10.58 -21.31
CA ASP A 54 -2.03 -10.17 -22.37
C ASP A 54 -1.61 -8.82 -22.97
N VAL A 55 -2.50 -8.21 -23.76
CA VAL A 55 -2.28 -6.90 -24.38
C VAL A 55 -2.15 -5.75 -23.38
N PHE A 56 -2.62 -5.91 -22.14
CA PHE A 56 -2.50 -4.95 -21.05
C PHE A 56 -1.36 -5.29 -20.07
N MET A 57 -0.50 -6.23 -20.46
CA MET A 57 0.62 -6.72 -19.64
C MET A 57 0.17 -7.36 -18.31
N SER A 58 -1.03 -7.91 -18.28
CA SER A 58 -1.62 -8.69 -17.21
C SER A 58 -1.79 -10.17 -17.66
N SER A 59 -2.69 -10.90 -17.05
CA SER A 59 -3.07 -12.25 -17.49
C SER A 59 -4.58 -12.47 -17.36
N LEU A 60 -5.04 -13.66 -17.74
CA LEU A 60 -6.46 -14.03 -17.62
C LEU A 60 -6.90 -13.92 -16.15
N ILE A 61 -8.15 -13.46 -15.93
CA ILE A 61 -8.75 -13.41 -14.59
C ILE A 61 -8.63 -14.78 -13.90
N LYS A 62 -8.94 -15.87 -14.63
CA LYS A 62 -8.86 -17.23 -14.10
C LYS A 62 -7.45 -17.57 -13.59
N SER A 63 -6.41 -17.26 -14.35
CA SER A 63 -5.01 -17.53 -13.98
C SER A 63 -4.61 -16.78 -12.72
N ARG A 64 -5.02 -15.51 -12.61
CA ARG A 64 -4.73 -14.66 -11.43
C ARG A 64 -5.45 -15.15 -10.17
N VAL A 65 -6.69 -15.59 -10.30
CA VAL A 65 -7.49 -16.18 -9.21
C VAL A 65 -6.89 -17.52 -8.77
N GLU A 66 -6.54 -18.40 -9.71
CA GLU A 66 -5.91 -19.68 -9.43
C GLU A 66 -4.60 -19.50 -8.64
N ASP A 67 -3.71 -18.63 -9.10
CA ASP A 67 -2.44 -18.33 -8.43
C ASP A 67 -2.63 -17.80 -7.00
N LEU A 68 -3.60 -16.92 -6.78
CA LEU A 68 -3.91 -16.38 -5.46
C LEU A 68 -4.46 -17.47 -4.53
N HIS A 69 -5.42 -18.27 -5.01
CA HIS A 69 -6.01 -19.37 -4.22
C HIS A 69 -4.97 -20.43 -3.87
N GLU A 70 -4.12 -20.84 -4.82
CA GLU A 70 -3.05 -21.79 -4.55
C GLU A 70 -2.06 -21.26 -3.52
N ALA A 71 -1.68 -19.97 -3.59
CA ALA A 71 -0.79 -19.35 -2.62
C ALA A 71 -1.40 -19.32 -1.20
N PHE A 72 -2.69 -19.03 -1.07
CA PHE A 72 -3.38 -19.10 0.23
C PHE A 72 -3.54 -20.54 0.73
N LYS A 73 -3.82 -21.50 -0.15
CA LYS A 73 -4.05 -22.89 0.22
C LYS A 73 -2.78 -23.66 0.63
N ASP A 74 -1.61 -23.31 0.03
CA ASP A 74 -0.35 -24.02 0.28
C ASP A 74 0.14 -23.79 1.72
N PRO A 75 0.21 -24.82 2.60
CA PRO A 75 0.62 -24.63 4.00
C PRO A 75 2.08 -24.22 4.18
N ASN A 76 2.93 -24.37 3.17
CA ASN A 76 4.36 -23.98 3.21
C ASN A 76 4.51 -22.47 3.05
N VAL A 77 3.64 -21.84 2.23
CA VAL A 77 3.63 -20.40 1.99
C VAL A 77 3.19 -19.65 3.24
N LYS A 78 3.99 -18.67 3.67
CA LYS A 78 3.69 -17.80 4.82
C LYS A 78 3.46 -16.35 4.41
N GLY A 79 4.13 -15.89 3.35
CA GLY A 79 3.93 -14.59 2.73
C GLY A 79 3.54 -14.70 1.27
N ILE A 80 2.65 -13.81 0.84
CA ILE A 80 2.20 -13.68 -0.55
C ILE A 80 2.54 -12.25 -0.97
N PHE A 81 3.53 -12.11 -1.88
CA PHE A 81 3.94 -10.80 -2.37
C PHE A 81 3.52 -10.63 -3.82
N THR A 82 3.02 -9.45 -4.12
CA THR A 82 2.62 -9.14 -5.50
C THR A 82 3.84 -8.70 -6.29
N VAL A 83 3.90 -9.07 -7.57
CA VAL A 83 5.02 -8.71 -8.46
C VAL A 83 5.20 -7.21 -8.55
N ILE A 84 4.12 -6.52 -8.91
CA ILE A 84 4.03 -5.08 -9.18
C ILE A 84 2.55 -4.69 -9.20
N GLY A 85 2.23 -3.41 -9.14
CA GLY A 85 0.89 -2.89 -9.33
C GLY A 85 0.37 -3.03 -10.77
N GLY A 86 -0.62 -2.26 -11.13
CA GLY A 86 -1.26 -2.29 -12.44
C GLY A 86 -2.55 -1.49 -12.46
N PHE A 87 -3.61 -2.04 -13.08
CA PHE A 87 -4.86 -1.31 -13.28
C PHE A 87 -6.11 -2.20 -13.17
N ASN A 88 -5.98 -3.47 -12.85
CA ASN A 88 -7.06 -4.43 -13.05
C ASN A 88 -7.15 -5.51 -11.97
N SER A 89 -6.53 -5.31 -10.81
CA SER A 89 -6.66 -6.24 -9.69
C SER A 89 -8.12 -6.33 -9.19
N ASN A 90 -8.91 -5.28 -9.34
CA ASN A 90 -10.33 -5.27 -9.01
C ASN A 90 -11.15 -6.27 -9.84
N GLN A 91 -10.70 -6.68 -11.03
CA GLN A 91 -11.41 -7.66 -11.87
C GLN A 91 -11.54 -9.04 -11.22
N ILE A 92 -10.59 -9.42 -10.35
CA ILE A 92 -10.59 -10.75 -9.74
C ILE A 92 -11.49 -10.84 -8.51
N LEU A 93 -11.90 -9.73 -7.88
CA LEU A 93 -12.57 -9.69 -6.58
C LEU A 93 -13.83 -10.57 -6.51
N LYS A 94 -14.64 -10.55 -7.56
CA LYS A 94 -15.89 -11.34 -7.64
C LYS A 94 -15.65 -12.86 -7.69
N TYR A 95 -14.46 -13.29 -8.09
CA TYR A 95 -14.14 -14.71 -8.32
C TYR A 95 -13.31 -15.32 -7.18
N LEU A 96 -12.99 -14.52 -6.14
CA LEU A 96 -12.22 -15.02 -5.00
C LEU A 96 -13.09 -15.86 -4.07
N ASP A 97 -12.51 -16.97 -3.62
CA ASP A 97 -13.05 -17.77 -2.52
C ASP A 97 -12.58 -17.16 -1.19
N TYR A 98 -13.41 -16.27 -0.64
CA TYR A 98 -13.11 -15.57 0.61
C TYR A 98 -13.11 -16.49 1.83
N ASP A 99 -13.85 -17.62 1.79
CA ASP A 99 -13.82 -18.60 2.86
C ASP A 99 -12.50 -19.37 2.86
N LEU A 100 -11.98 -19.76 1.69
CA LEU A 100 -10.66 -20.34 1.56
C LEU A 100 -9.59 -19.38 2.12
N ILE A 101 -9.64 -18.12 1.74
CA ILE A 101 -8.70 -17.09 2.19
C ILE A 101 -8.79 -16.93 3.72
N LYS A 102 -10.00 -16.79 4.26
CA LYS A 102 -10.26 -16.62 5.70
C LYS A 102 -9.74 -17.77 6.54
N ASN A 103 -9.88 -19.01 6.02
CA ASN A 103 -9.42 -20.21 6.72
C ASN A 103 -7.93 -20.47 6.61
N ASN A 104 -7.20 -19.69 5.80
CA ASN A 104 -5.76 -19.80 5.60
C ASN A 104 -5.07 -18.42 5.71
N PRO A 105 -5.17 -17.73 6.86
CA PRO A 105 -4.65 -16.36 6.99
C PRO A 105 -3.15 -16.31 6.78
N LYS A 106 -2.71 -15.47 5.83
CA LYS A 106 -1.31 -15.25 5.46
C LYS A 106 -1.06 -13.77 5.22
N ILE A 107 0.20 -13.36 5.31
CA ILE A 107 0.62 -12.02 4.93
C ILE A 107 0.44 -11.86 3.41
N LEU A 108 -0.41 -10.94 3.00
CA LEU A 108 -0.53 -10.45 1.63
C LEU A 108 -0.01 -9.03 1.57
N CYS A 109 1.04 -8.77 0.77
CA CYS A 109 1.72 -7.49 0.69
C CYS A 109 1.84 -6.98 -0.75
N GLY A 110 1.53 -5.69 -0.92
CA GLY A 110 1.65 -4.93 -2.16
C GLY A 110 0.96 -3.58 -2.04
N TYR A 111 1.17 -2.67 -2.99
CA TYR A 111 0.59 -1.32 -2.99
C TYR A 111 0.05 -0.94 -4.38
N SER A 112 -0.27 0.34 -4.62
CA SER A 112 -0.80 0.80 -5.91
C SER A 112 -2.13 0.10 -6.22
N ASP A 113 -2.31 -0.48 -7.41
CA ASP A 113 -3.50 -1.23 -7.81
C ASP A 113 -3.89 -2.36 -6.83
N ILE A 114 -2.92 -2.89 -6.06
CA ILE A 114 -3.21 -3.91 -5.04
C ILE A 114 -4.08 -3.36 -3.88
N THR A 115 -4.21 -2.06 -3.77
CA THR A 115 -5.13 -1.41 -2.83
C THR A 115 -6.55 -1.98 -2.92
N ALA A 116 -7.08 -2.22 -4.14
CA ALA A 116 -8.40 -2.80 -4.30
C ALA A 116 -8.48 -4.22 -3.73
N LEU A 117 -7.49 -5.06 -4.06
CA LEU A 117 -7.43 -6.45 -3.59
C LEU A 117 -7.24 -6.53 -2.07
N ALA A 118 -6.32 -5.75 -1.51
CA ALA A 118 -5.99 -5.76 -0.09
C ALA A 118 -7.19 -5.33 0.76
N ASN A 119 -7.81 -4.18 0.45
CA ASN A 119 -8.98 -3.70 1.18
C ASN A 119 -10.19 -4.64 1.04
N ALA A 120 -10.42 -5.21 -0.14
CA ALA A 120 -11.51 -6.16 -0.37
C ALA A 120 -11.34 -7.45 0.45
N ILE A 121 -10.14 -8.03 0.48
CA ILE A 121 -9.85 -9.21 1.30
C ILE A 121 -10.06 -8.88 2.77
N THR A 122 -9.53 -7.75 3.25
CA THR A 122 -9.73 -7.32 4.63
C THR A 122 -11.22 -7.13 4.96
N ALA A 123 -11.98 -6.47 4.09
CA ALA A 123 -13.41 -6.24 4.28
C ALA A 123 -14.23 -7.55 4.35
N LYS A 124 -13.93 -8.51 3.47
CA LYS A 124 -14.68 -9.77 3.34
C LYS A 124 -14.29 -10.82 4.36
N THR A 125 -13.04 -10.85 4.80
CA THR A 125 -12.52 -11.95 5.64
C THR A 125 -12.17 -11.51 7.06
N GLY A 126 -11.93 -10.24 7.27
CA GLY A 126 -11.38 -9.72 8.52
C GLY A 126 -9.88 -9.97 8.69
N ILE A 127 -9.17 -10.51 7.69
CA ILE A 127 -7.71 -10.67 7.73
C ILE A 127 -7.06 -9.32 7.48
N ILE A 128 -6.05 -8.97 8.28
CA ILE A 128 -5.18 -7.83 8.03
C ILE A 128 -4.32 -8.15 6.81
N THR A 129 -4.35 -7.26 5.81
CA THR A 129 -3.45 -7.27 4.66
C THR A 129 -2.49 -6.09 4.75
N TYR A 130 -1.51 -5.99 3.86
CA TYR A 130 -0.45 -5.01 4.03
C TYR A 130 -0.22 -4.21 2.75
N SER A 131 -0.23 -2.88 2.89
CA SER A 131 0.29 -1.97 1.87
C SER A 131 1.79 -1.80 2.09
N GLY A 132 2.59 -2.19 1.11
CA GLY A 132 4.05 -2.18 1.23
C GLY A 132 4.72 -2.72 -0.02
N LEU A 133 5.99 -3.06 0.11
CA LEU A 133 6.87 -3.41 -0.99
C LEU A 133 6.28 -4.49 -1.91
N HIS A 134 6.22 -4.19 -3.21
CA HIS A 134 6.12 -5.24 -4.23
C HIS A 134 7.40 -6.06 -4.30
N PHE A 135 7.32 -7.26 -4.87
CA PHE A 135 8.52 -8.05 -5.19
C PHE A 135 9.52 -7.25 -6.03
N SER A 136 9.05 -6.51 -7.03
CA SER A 136 9.90 -5.68 -7.88
C SER A 136 10.71 -4.64 -7.11
N THR A 137 10.18 -4.07 -6.03
CA THR A 137 10.85 -3.05 -5.22
C THR A 137 12.12 -3.59 -4.53
N TRP A 138 12.20 -4.89 -4.26
CA TRP A 138 13.38 -5.54 -3.70
C TRP A 138 14.60 -5.52 -4.63
N ALA A 139 14.43 -5.14 -5.90
CA ALA A 139 15.54 -4.92 -6.83
C ALA A 139 16.24 -3.55 -6.64
N MET A 140 15.76 -2.69 -5.75
CA MET A 140 16.36 -1.37 -5.50
C MET A 140 17.73 -1.52 -4.83
N LYS A 141 18.77 -0.87 -5.40
CA LYS A 141 20.17 -0.96 -4.92
C LYS A 141 20.54 0.10 -3.89
N LYS A 142 19.88 1.28 -3.93
CA LYS A 142 20.22 2.44 -3.09
C LYS A 142 18.99 2.93 -2.33
N GLU A 143 19.18 3.47 -1.12
CA GLU A 143 18.10 4.04 -0.29
C GLU A 143 17.02 3.02 0.10
N PHE A 144 17.42 1.76 0.36
CA PHE A 144 16.50 0.67 0.67
C PHE A 144 16.37 0.40 2.18
N GLU A 145 17.26 0.93 3.00
CA GLU A 145 17.35 0.66 4.44
C GLU A 145 16.07 1.03 5.19
N TYR A 146 15.47 2.17 4.87
CA TYR A 146 14.21 2.62 5.46
C TYR A 146 13.06 1.68 5.10
N ASN A 147 12.98 1.26 3.84
CA ASN A 147 11.99 0.29 3.37
C ASN A 147 12.11 -1.03 4.14
N LEU A 148 13.33 -1.52 4.31
CA LEU A 148 13.63 -2.76 5.02
C LEU A 148 13.28 -2.64 6.51
N GLU A 149 13.62 -1.53 7.15
CA GLU A 149 13.29 -1.28 8.56
C GLU A 149 11.79 -1.42 8.83
N TYR A 150 10.96 -0.71 8.05
CA TYR A 150 9.50 -0.74 8.24
C TYR A 150 8.85 -2.02 7.73
N PHE A 151 9.45 -2.69 6.77
CA PHE A 151 9.07 -4.06 6.42
C PHE A 151 9.27 -5.01 7.60
N GLN A 152 10.44 -4.98 8.24
CA GLN A 152 10.76 -5.85 9.38
C GLN A 152 9.89 -5.51 10.59
N LYS A 153 9.73 -4.24 10.93
CA LYS A 153 8.84 -3.80 12.02
C LYS A 153 7.41 -4.29 11.82
N CYS A 154 6.87 -4.15 10.61
CA CYS A 154 5.47 -4.45 10.34
C CYS A 154 5.20 -5.95 10.11
N LEU A 155 6.07 -6.66 9.38
CA LEU A 155 5.80 -8.03 8.95
C LEU A 155 6.57 -9.10 9.72
N MET A 156 7.61 -8.75 10.49
CA MET A 156 8.47 -9.70 11.19
C MET A 156 8.49 -9.50 12.72
N SER A 157 7.90 -8.42 13.23
CA SER A 157 7.78 -8.12 14.67
C SER A 157 6.32 -8.07 15.08
N GLU A 158 6.03 -8.35 16.35
CA GLU A 158 4.70 -8.20 16.97
C GLU A 158 4.59 -6.91 17.79
N SER A 159 5.69 -6.15 17.95
CA SER A 159 5.74 -4.96 18.79
C SER A 159 5.20 -3.74 18.06
N ASP A 160 4.41 -2.93 18.74
CA ASP A 160 4.03 -1.59 18.28
C ASP A 160 5.26 -0.78 17.88
N PHE A 161 5.11 0.09 16.90
CA PHE A 161 6.24 0.89 16.44
C PHE A 161 5.84 2.30 15.97
N PHE A 162 6.73 3.25 16.23
CA PHE A 162 6.62 4.61 15.68
C PHE A 162 7.16 4.66 14.25
N ILE A 163 6.53 5.50 13.45
CA ILE A 163 6.97 5.82 12.10
C ILE A 163 7.59 7.21 12.13
N GLU A 164 8.89 7.25 11.90
CA GLU A 164 9.65 8.48 11.73
C GLU A 164 9.76 8.80 10.23
N SER A 165 9.76 10.07 9.89
CA SER A 165 9.95 10.48 8.50
C SER A 165 11.34 10.08 8.00
N SER A 166 11.43 9.63 6.76
CA SER A 166 12.70 9.33 6.09
C SER A 166 13.59 10.57 6.00
N LYS A 167 14.92 10.38 5.90
CA LYS A 167 15.87 11.51 5.76
C LYS A 167 15.92 12.06 4.34
N THR A 168 15.67 11.21 3.38
CA THR A 168 15.76 11.47 1.94
C THR A 168 14.53 10.90 1.25
N TRP A 169 14.25 11.37 0.03
CA TRP A 169 13.20 10.83 -0.81
C TRP A 169 13.53 10.97 -2.30
N SER A 170 12.84 10.22 -3.12
CA SER A 170 12.92 10.27 -4.59
C SER A 170 11.61 9.78 -5.21
N ASP A 171 11.29 10.32 -6.38
CA ASP A 171 10.23 9.83 -7.27
C ASP A 171 10.78 9.38 -8.64
N ASP A 172 12.10 9.18 -8.72
CA ASP A 172 12.75 8.75 -9.94
C ASP A 172 12.39 7.32 -10.36
N SER A 173 12.53 7.05 -11.64
CA SER A 173 12.35 5.71 -12.21
C SER A 173 13.57 4.83 -11.91
N TRP A 174 13.86 4.56 -10.64
CA TRP A 174 15.04 3.81 -10.16
C TRP A 174 15.28 2.50 -10.93
N TYR A 175 14.23 1.85 -11.41
CA TYR A 175 14.29 0.59 -12.16
C TYR A 175 14.89 0.75 -13.58
N LYS A 176 14.99 1.99 -14.09
CA LYS A 176 15.62 2.31 -15.37
C LYS A 176 17.10 2.66 -15.20
N ASP A 177 17.44 3.40 -14.15
CA ASP A 177 18.82 3.82 -13.84
C ASP A 177 19.03 3.79 -12.33
N GLN A 178 19.70 2.77 -11.86
CA GLN A 178 19.99 2.56 -10.44
C GLN A 178 21.23 3.31 -9.97
N GLU A 179 22.07 3.77 -10.88
CA GLU A 179 23.31 4.45 -10.53
C GLU A 179 23.13 5.97 -10.41
N ASN A 180 22.34 6.58 -11.28
CA ASN A 180 22.11 8.02 -11.32
C ASN A 180 20.75 8.38 -10.69
N ARG A 181 20.58 8.05 -9.40
CA ARG A 181 19.38 8.35 -8.63
C ARG A 181 19.28 9.84 -8.30
N ASN A 182 18.08 10.41 -8.41
CA ASN A 182 17.80 11.78 -7.98
C ASN A 182 17.22 11.78 -6.55
N ILE A 183 18.12 11.74 -5.56
CA ILE A 183 17.77 11.65 -4.15
C ILE A 183 17.77 13.06 -3.55
N GLU A 184 16.66 13.43 -2.91
CA GLU A 184 16.46 14.74 -2.29
C GLU A 184 16.35 14.64 -0.77
N LYS A 185 16.68 15.72 -0.08
CA LYS A 185 16.45 15.84 1.36
C LYS A 185 14.94 15.84 1.65
N ASN A 186 14.51 15.01 2.58
CA ASN A 186 13.15 15.05 3.10
C ASN A 186 13.03 16.12 4.20
N ASN A 187 12.05 17.02 4.06
CA ASN A 187 11.75 18.04 5.07
C ASN A 187 10.76 17.55 6.13
N GLY A 188 10.39 16.27 6.09
CA GLY A 188 9.47 15.64 7.04
C GLY A 188 7.99 15.79 6.67
N TYR A 189 7.17 15.42 7.62
CA TYR A 189 5.72 15.52 7.51
C TYR A 189 5.24 16.97 7.52
N VAL A 190 4.10 17.22 6.91
CA VAL A 190 3.47 18.56 6.89
C VAL A 190 2.13 18.51 7.61
N VAL A 191 1.98 19.33 8.64
CA VAL A 191 0.72 19.50 9.36
C VAL A 191 -0.29 20.22 8.47
N ILE A 192 -1.46 19.61 8.31
CA ILE A 192 -2.63 20.22 7.67
C ILE A 192 -3.63 20.65 8.73
N ASN A 193 -4.14 19.70 9.55
CA ASN A 193 -5.04 19.98 10.67
C ASN A 193 -4.51 19.31 11.94
N GLU A 194 -4.57 20.01 13.07
CA GLU A 194 -4.20 19.46 14.36
C GLU A 194 -5.29 18.57 14.95
N GLY A 195 -4.90 17.67 15.86
CA GLY A 195 -5.78 16.77 16.59
C GLY A 195 -5.10 15.45 16.92
N GLU A 196 -5.89 14.56 17.51
CA GLU A 196 -5.44 13.19 17.84
C GLU A 196 -6.50 12.19 17.36
N ALA A 197 -6.04 11.07 16.85
CA ALA A 197 -6.92 9.99 16.43
C ALA A 197 -6.27 8.64 16.68
N GLU A 198 -7.11 7.66 17.02
CA GLU A 198 -6.78 6.24 17.02
C GLU A 198 -7.88 5.50 16.27
N GLY A 199 -7.51 4.66 15.32
CA GLY A 199 -8.47 3.98 14.46
C GLY A 199 -7.86 2.92 13.58
N ARG A 200 -8.74 2.16 12.92
CA ARG A 200 -8.32 1.19 11.91
C ARG A 200 -7.79 1.88 10.67
N ILE A 201 -6.83 1.26 10.04
CA ILE A 201 -6.26 1.77 8.80
C ILE A 201 -7.00 1.20 7.59
N PHE A 202 -7.48 2.06 6.71
CA PHE A 202 -7.98 1.70 5.38
C PHE A 202 -7.45 2.68 4.33
N GLY A 203 -7.48 2.27 3.06
CA GLY A 203 -7.04 3.10 1.95
C GLY A 203 -5.84 2.53 1.21
N GLY A 204 -4.91 3.38 0.81
CA GLY A 204 -3.79 3.17 -0.08
C GLY A 204 -3.88 4.12 -1.26
N ASN A 205 -3.71 3.65 -2.50
CA ASN A 205 -3.93 4.45 -3.70
C ASN A 205 -5.40 4.86 -3.80
N LEU A 206 -5.67 6.17 -3.81
CA LEU A 206 -7.02 6.73 -3.65
C LEU A 206 -7.93 6.39 -4.84
N CYS A 207 -7.45 6.56 -6.06
CA CYS A 207 -8.25 6.25 -7.25
C CYS A 207 -8.61 4.76 -7.29
N THR A 208 -7.69 3.89 -6.90
CA THR A 208 -7.91 2.44 -6.82
C THR A 208 -8.85 2.06 -5.67
N PHE A 209 -8.72 2.69 -4.50
CA PHE A 209 -9.62 2.49 -3.37
C PHE A 209 -11.07 2.84 -3.74
N ASN A 210 -11.25 3.92 -4.49
CA ASN A 210 -12.55 4.35 -4.98
C ASN A 210 -13.21 3.36 -5.96
N LEU A 211 -12.47 2.45 -6.60
CA LEU A 211 -13.06 1.36 -7.41
C LEU A 211 -13.93 0.40 -6.60
N LEU A 212 -13.79 0.39 -5.28
CA LEU A 212 -14.59 -0.45 -4.39
C LEU A 212 -15.95 0.18 -4.03
N GLN A 213 -16.13 1.48 -4.24
CA GLN A 213 -17.34 2.21 -3.86
C GLN A 213 -18.60 1.63 -4.55
N GLY A 214 -19.67 1.51 -3.76
CA GLY A 214 -20.93 0.92 -4.25
C GLY A 214 -20.90 -0.59 -4.46
N THR A 215 -19.83 -1.28 -4.06
CA THR A 215 -19.68 -2.73 -4.12
C THR A 215 -19.67 -3.34 -2.72
N GLU A 216 -19.89 -4.65 -2.64
CA GLU A 216 -19.77 -5.43 -1.40
C GLU A 216 -18.29 -5.56 -0.90
N PHE A 217 -17.33 -5.08 -1.68
CA PHE A 217 -15.91 -5.17 -1.38
C PHE A 217 -15.38 -3.91 -0.66
N MET A 218 -16.18 -2.83 -0.61
CA MET A 218 -15.81 -1.61 0.11
C MET A 218 -15.81 -1.87 1.62
N PRO A 219 -14.69 -1.61 2.33
CA PRO A 219 -14.68 -1.73 3.78
C PRO A 219 -15.59 -0.69 4.44
N ASN A 220 -16.09 -1.01 5.64
CA ASN A 220 -16.70 -0.01 6.48
C ASN A 220 -15.61 0.89 7.06
N ILE A 221 -15.58 2.15 6.65
CA ILE A 221 -14.57 3.14 7.05
C ILE A 221 -14.90 3.87 8.37
N SER A 222 -15.97 3.48 9.08
CA SER A 222 -16.24 4.01 10.43
C SER A 222 -15.06 3.79 11.36
N ASP A 223 -14.78 4.76 12.21
CA ASP A 223 -13.73 4.68 13.23
C ASP A 223 -12.33 4.38 12.66
N SER A 224 -12.08 4.83 11.42
CA SER A 224 -10.81 4.60 10.74
C SER A 224 -9.95 5.86 10.65
N ILE A 225 -8.66 5.63 10.43
CA ILE A 225 -7.72 6.61 9.89
C ILE A 225 -7.47 6.21 8.44
N LEU A 226 -7.77 7.12 7.52
CA LEU A 226 -7.56 6.85 6.10
C LEU A 226 -6.13 7.19 5.70
N PHE A 227 -5.43 6.20 5.13
CA PHE A 227 -4.11 6.40 4.52
C PHE A 227 -4.32 6.49 3.01
N ILE A 228 -4.13 7.67 2.45
CA ILE A 228 -4.41 7.94 1.03
C ILE A 228 -3.20 8.54 0.33
N GLU A 229 -2.95 8.11 -0.87
CA GLU A 229 -1.99 8.67 -1.82
C GLU A 229 -2.54 8.47 -3.24
N ASP A 230 -1.93 9.07 -4.23
CA ASP A 230 -2.25 8.75 -5.63
C ASP A 230 -1.00 8.91 -6.50
N ASP A 231 -1.01 8.30 -7.69
CA ASP A 231 0.10 8.33 -8.65
C ASP A 231 -0.03 9.50 -9.65
N ASP A 232 1.01 9.71 -10.44
CA ASP A 232 1.09 10.84 -11.37
C ASP A 232 0.42 10.60 -12.74
N MET A 233 -0.39 9.58 -12.91
CA MET A 233 -0.99 9.22 -14.20
C MET A 233 -1.93 10.29 -14.75
N ALA A 234 -2.58 11.06 -13.88
CA ALA A 234 -3.43 12.17 -14.31
C ALA A 234 -2.63 13.38 -14.82
N GLY A 235 -1.30 13.40 -14.66
CA GLY A 235 -0.42 14.46 -15.12
C GLY A 235 -0.88 15.84 -14.66
N ASN A 236 -1.02 16.79 -15.55
CA ASN A 236 -1.43 18.17 -15.24
C ASN A 236 -2.84 18.28 -14.63
N PHE A 237 -3.67 17.23 -14.71
CA PHE A 237 -4.99 17.18 -14.11
C PHE A 237 -4.99 16.55 -12.71
N PHE A 238 -3.84 16.17 -12.17
CA PHE A 238 -3.72 15.45 -10.92
C PHE A 238 -4.47 16.14 -9.78
N GLY A 239 -4.29 17.44 -9.58
CA GLY A 239 -4.97 18.18 -8.50
C GLY A 239 -6.49 18.10 -8.59
N VAL A 240 -7.04 18.15 -9.81
CA VAL A 240 -8.50 18.01 -10.06
C VAL A 240 -8.95 16.57 -9.81
N GLU A 241 -8.18 15.58 -10.27
CA GLU A 241 -8.48 14.17 -10.05
C GLU A 241 -8.43 13.81 -8.55
N PHE A 242 -7.40 14.26 -7.83
CA PHE A 242 -7.28 14.04 -6.40
C PHE A 242 -8.46 14.67 -5.64
N ASP A 243 -8.81 15.95 -5.95
CA ASP A 243 -9.93 16.65 -5.34
C ASP A 243 -11.26 15.89 -5.54
N ARG A 244 -11.59 15.51 -6.77
CA ARG A 244 -12.84 14.77 -7.06
C ARG A 244 -12.85 13.36 -6.46
N ASN A 245 -11.71 12.67 -6.41
CA ASN A 245 -11.59 11.35 -5.79
C ASN A 245 -11.75 11.43 -4.28
N LEU A 246 -11.16 12.45 -3.64
CA LEU A 246 -11.36 12.72 -2.22
C LEU A 246 -12.82 13.07 -1.91
N GLN A 247 -13.46 13.91 -2.73
CA GLN A 247 -14.89 14.23 -2.57
C GLN A 247 -15.77 12.99 -2.73
N SER A 248 -15.44 12.09 -3.67
CA SER A 248 -16.16 10.83 -3.82
C SER A 248 -16.04 9.93 -2.59
N LEU A 249 -14.85 9.91 -1.97
CA LEU A 249 -14.61 9.17 -0.72
C LEU A 249 -15.40 9.77 0.45
N ILE A 250 -15.47 11.11 0.55
CA ILE A 250 -16.25 11.83 1.56
C ILE A 250 -17.75 11.49 1.47
N HIS A 251 -18.25 11.23 0.28
CA HIS A 251 -19.66 10.83 0.08
C HIS A 251 -19.96 9.38 0.50
N GLN A 252 -18.95 8.60 0.92
CA GLN A 252 -19.23 7.25 1.37
C GLN A 252 -20.01 7.20 2.69
N PRO A 253 -20.87 6.17 2.87
CA PRO A 253 -21.54 5.96 4.14
C PRO A 253 -20.55 5.90 5.31
N ASN A 254 -20.89 6.56 6.41
CA ASN A 254 -20.10 6.63 7.63
C ASN A 254 -18.77 7.40 7.52
N PHE A 255 -18.55 8.21 6.49
CA PHE A 255 -17.39 9.10 6.44
C PHE A 255 -17.36 10.09 7.62
N ASP A 256 -18.51 10.51 8.10
CA ASP A 256 -18.71 11.32 9.31
C ASP A 256 -18.10 10.71 10.59
N LYS A 257 -17.77 9.42 10.55
CA LYS A 257 -17.11 8.69 11.64
C LYS A 257 -15.62 8.42 11.37
N VAL A 258 -15.07 8.88 10.26
CA VAL A 258 -13.63 8.84 10.00
C VAL A 258 -12.93 9.75 11.01
N LYS A 259 -11.83 9.25 11.60
CA LYS A 259 -11.16 9.93 12.72
C LYS A 259 -9.94 10.75 12.31
N GLY A 260 -9.35 10.48 11.16
CA GLY A 260 -8.17 11.20 10.68
C GLY A 260 -7.74 10.75 9.29
N VAL A 261 -6.86 11.54 8.69
CA VAL A 261 -6.30 11.25 7.36
C VAL A 261 -4.79 11.42 7.37
N VAL A 262 -4.09 10.41 6.84
CA VAL A 262 -2.66 10.48 6.54
C VAL A 262 -2.50 10.48 5.02
N ILE A 263 -1.86 11.52 4.50
CA ILE A 263 -1.68 11.70 3.05
C ILE A 263 -0.23 11.37 2.70
N GLY A 264 -0.05 10.42 1.79
CA GLY A 264 1.26 10.05 1.25
C GLY A 264 1.91 11.19 0.46
N ARG A 265 3.21 11.06 0.22
CA ARG A 265 3.95 12.03 -0.59
C ARG A 265 3.59 11.87 -2.06
N PHE A 266 3.26 12.97 -2.70
CA PHE A 266 3.01 12.99 -4.14
C PHE A 266 4.30 13.10 -4.95
N GLN A 267 4.29 12.51 -6.15
CA GLN A 267 5.35 12.65 -7.14
C GLN A 267 5.38 14.09 -7.70
N LYS A 268 6.55 14.55 -8.11
CA LYS A 268 6.73 15.93 -8.64
C LYS A 268 5.90 16.22 -9.89
N ASN A 269 5.75 15.21 -10.76
CA ASN A 269 4.95 15.35 -11.98
C ASN A 269 3.47 15.65 -11.72
N THR A 270 2.97 15.45 -10.49
CA THR A 270 1.61 15.81 -10.10
C THR A 270 1.40 17.32 -9.97
N ASP A 271 2.47 18.09 -9.83
CA ASP A 271 2.43 19.53 -9.51
C ASP A 271 1.53 19.86 -8.30
N MET A 272 1.35 18.88 -7.40
CA MET A 272 0.62 19.05 -6.16
C MET A 272 1.50 19.73 -5.11
N THR A 273 1.36 21.04 -4.97
CA THR A 273 2.03 21.77 -3.90
C THR A 273 1.27 21.65 -2.57
N ILE A 274 1.94 21.96 -1.47
CA ILE A 274 1.28 21.94 -0.15
C ILE A 274 0.15 22.98 -0.08
N GLU A 275 0.28 24.13 -0.75
CA GLU A 275 -0.74 25.16 -0.82
C GLU A 275 -1.99 24.66 -1.57
N LYS A 276 -1.80 23.97 -2.71
CA LYS A 276 -2.90 23.33 -3.45
C LYS A 276 -3.59 22.26 -2.60
N LEU A 277 -2.81 21.41 -1.92
CA LEU A 277 -3.36 20.38 -1.05
C LEU A 277 -4.17 20.99 0.11
N LYS A 278 -3.64 21.99 0.78
CA LYS A 278 -4.35 22.71 1.85
C LYS A 278 -5.65 23.29 1.34
N TYR A 279 -5.64 23.97 0.19
CA TYR A 279 -6.84 24.51 -0.43
C TYR A 279 -7.89 23.42 -0.70
N ILE A 280 -7.49 22.27 -1.25
CA ILE A 280 -8.40 21.14 -1.47
C ILE A 280 -9.03 20.66 -0.15
N ILE A 281 -8.24 20.53 0.92
CA ILE A 281 -8.73 20.07 2.23
C ILE A 281 -9.67 21.14 2.86
N GLU A 282 -9.29 22.41 2.84
CA GLU A 282 -10.05 23.52 3.43
C GLU A 282 -11.43 23.73 2.79
N THR A 283 -11.62 23.31 1.53
CA THR A 283 -12.92 23.38 0.86
C THR A 283 -13.93 22.33 1.33
N LYS A 284 -13.52 21.40 2.22
CA LYS A 284 -14.34 20.25 2.66
C LYS A 284 -14.62 20.32 4.17
N GLU A 285 -15.85 20.71 4.53
CA GLU A 285 -16.27 20.86 5.94
C GLU A 285 -16.07 19.58 6.74
N GLU A 286 -16.26 18.42 6.13
CA GLU A 286 -16.14 17.10 6.76
C GLU A 286 -14.72 16.82 7.27
N LEU A 287 -13.71 17.50 6.73
CA LEU A 287 -12.30 17.34 7.09
C LEU A 287 -11.84 18.31 8.19
N THR A 288 -12.63 19.31 8.53
CA THR A 288 -12.18 20.43 9.39
C THR A 288 -11.79 20.02 10.81
N ASN A 289 -12.46 19.02 11.38
CA ASN A 289 -12.34 18.65 12.79
C ASN A 289 -11.57 17.34 13.03
N MET A 290 -10.78 16.90 12.07
CA MET A 290 -9.96 15.70 12.23
C MET A 290 -8.49 15.98 11.99
N PRO A 291 -7.57 15.27 12.67
CA PRO A 291 -6.14 15.40 12.43
C PRO A 291 -5.78 14.95 11.02
N ILE A 292 -5.03 15.79 10.31
CA ILE A 292 -4.54 15.52 8.96
C ILE A 292 -3.08 15.95 8.86
N PHE A 293 -2.23 15.08 8.36
CA PHE A 293 -0.89 15.43 7.94
C PHE A 293 -0.55 14.82 6.59
N ALA A 294 0.37 15.44 5.89
CA ALA A 294 0.82 15.04 4.56
C ALA A 294 2.32 14.70 4.53
N ASN A 295 2.77 14.27 3.36
CA ASN A 295 4.13 13.78 3.09
C ASN A 295 4.48 12.51 3.89
N GLY A 296 3.50 11.65 4.17
CA GLY A 296 3.77 10.31 4.66
C GLY A 296 4.64 9.54 3.66
N ASP A 297 5.62 8.80 4.15
CA ASP A 297 6.53 8.04 3.29
C ASP A 297 5.87 6.72 2.84
N PHE A 298 4.86 6.81 2.00
CA PHE A 298 4.19 5.69 1.33
C PHE A 298 3.58 6.14 0.00
N GLY A 299 3.27 5.18 -0.87
CA GLY A 299 2.72 5.41 -2.19
C GLY A 299 3.78 5.33 -3.29
N HIS A 300 3.75 6.27 -4.25
CA HIS A 300 4.56 6.21 -5.48
C HIS A 300 5.88 6.99 -5.39
N THR A 301 6.35 7.29 -4.18
CA THR A 301 7.69 7.82 -3.91
C THR A 301 8.51 6.84 -3.07
N ASN A 302 9.81 7.00 -3.03
CA ASN A 302 10.73 6.19 -2.25
C ASN A 302 11.51 7.07 -1.25
N PRO A 303 11.81 6.54 -0.06
CA PRO A 303 11.44 5.21 0.44
C PRO A 303 9.99 5.15 0.88
N MET A 304 9.50 3.94 1.21
CA MET A 304 8.14 3.73 1.69
C MET A 304 8.09 2.83 2.92
N ILE A 305 7.13 3.11 3.81
CA ILE A 305 6.77 2.23 4.92
C ILE A 305 5.93 1.05 4.42
N THR A 306 5.89 -0.02 5.22
CA THR A 306 4.85 -1.05 5.15
C THR A 306 3.86 -0.80 6.28
N PHE A 307 2.55 -0.79 5.98
CA PHE A 307 1.50 -0.57 6.97
C PHE A 307 0.32 -1.55 6.80
N PRO A 308 -0.39 -1.88 7.91
CA PRO A 308 -1.44 -2.89 7.91
C PRO A 308 -2.79 -2.29 7.49
N ILE A 309 -3.42 -2.82 6.44
CA ILE A 309 -4.82 -2.55 6.08
C ILE A 309 -5.72 -3.33 7.04
N GLY A 310 -6.57 -2.63 7.78
CA GLY A 310 -7.40 -3.20 8.85
C GLY A 310 -6.71 -3.31 10.20
N GLY A 311 -5.40 -3.02 10.27
CA GLY A 311 -4.69 -2.82 11.54
C GLY A 311 -5.06 -1.50 12.22
N THR A 312 -4.38 -1.12 13.29
CA THR A 312 -4.68 0.08 14.07
C THR A 312 -3.49 1.03 14.10
N ALA A 313 -3.76 2.31 13.85
CA ALA A 313 -2.78 3.38 14.04
C ALA A 313 -3.26 4.40 15.07
N LYS A 314 -2.31 5.10 15.65
CA LYS A 314 -2.53 6.31 16.44
C LYS A 314 -1.72 7.45 15.87
N ILE A 315 -2.38 8.59 15.66
CA ILE A 315 -1.74 9.82 15.20
C ILE A 315 -2.01 10.95 16.20
N SER A 316 -1.00 11.77 16.46
CA SER A 316 -1.13 13.00 17.24
C SER A 316 -0.42 14.12 16.49
N VAL A 317 -1.17 15.15 16.12
CA VAL A 317 -0.72 16.32 15.37
C VAL A 317 -0.94 17.54 16.24
N LYS A 318 0.12 18.03 16.92
CA LYS A 318 0.04 19.15 17.89
C LYS A 318 1.29 20.00 17.82
N ASN A 319 1.10 21.33 17.88
CA ASN A 319 2.20 22.30 17.93
C ASN A 319 3.26 22.05 16.84
N ASN A 320 2.82 21.77 15.63
CA ASN A 320 3.68 21.43 14.49
C ASN A 320 4.56 20.17 14.69
N GLN A 321 4.19 19.30 15.65
CA GLN A 321 4.82 18.00 15.88
C GLN A 321 3.84 16.89 15.52
N ILE A 322 4.35 15.83 14.93
CA ILE A 322 3.58 14.67 14.51
C ILE A 322 4.15 13.43 15.20
N LYS A 323 3.29 12.70 15.90
CA LYS A 323 3.56 11.34 16.36
C LYS A 323 2.69 10.39 15.57
N PHE A 324 3.31 9.41 14.98
CA PHE A 324 2.66 8.43 14.12
C PHE A 324 3.07 7.03 14.56
N GLU A 325 2.12 6.23 15.01
CA GLU A 325 2.35 4.93 15.65
C GLU A 325 1.44 3.87 15.07
N ILE A 326 1.96 2.69 14.81
CA ILE A 326 1.22 1.48 14.47
C ILE A 326 1.10 0.62 15.72
N LEU A 327 -0.15 0.33 16.14
CA LEU A 327 -0.47 -0.39 17.36
C LEU A 327 -0.85 -1.86 17.11
N GLN A 328 -1.51 -2.14 16.00
CA GLN A 328 -1.94 -3.49 15.65
C GLN A 328 -1.66 -3.76 14.17
N HIS A 329 -0.85 -4.76 13.92
CA HIS A 329 -0.40 -5.08 12.55
C HIS A 329 -0.17 -6.56 12.32
#